data_27bacfcff3f1f3f7bae3cbc7be357355
#
_entry.id   27bacfcff3f1f3f7bae3cbc7be357355
#
_cell.length_a   1.000
_cell.length_b   1.000
_cell.length_c   1.000
_cell.angle_alpha   90.00
_cell.angle_beta   90.00
_cell.angle_gamma   90.00
#
_symmetry.space_group_name_H-M   'P 1'
#
loop_
_entity.id
_entity.type
_entity.pdbx_description
1 polymer ?
#
loop_
_entity_poly.entity_id
_entity_poly.type
_entity_poly.pdbx_seq_one_letter_code
_entity_poly.pdbx_strand_id
1 'polypeptide(L)'
;SVAAPQGPAYACDPTVWDLMQKGLQELPSDQPRGHVEWCHDPLRAVRDADYIVTDTWCVPNTNRRISMGDEAQKDQRLRDFAGFQVTNDLARQGKAKPDWKFMHCLPRKAEEVSDDVCVA
;
A
#
# COMPACT_ATOMS: atom_id res chain seq x y z
N SER A 1 -4.38 8.46 -1.52
CA SER A 1 -3.81 7.78 -2.69
C SER A 1 -3.44 6.34 -2.35
N VAL A 2 -3.52 5.44 -3.33
CA VAL A 2 -3.07 4.05 -3.23
C VAL A 2 -1.95 3.84 -4.25
N ALA A 3 -0.82 3.29 -3.82
CA ALA A 3 0.27 2.92 -4.72
C ALA A 3 0.50 1.41 -4.68
N ALA A 4 0.61 0.81 -5.86
CA ALA A 4 0.94 -0.60 -6.04
C ALA A 4 1.88 -0.78 -7.25
N PRO A 5 2.67 -1.87 -7.30
CA PRO A 5 3.47 -2.19 -8.47
C PRO A 5 2.64 -2.27 -9.75
N GLN A 6 3.30 -2.10 -10.88
CA GLN A 6 2.65 -2.29 -12.18
C GLN A 6 2.36 -3.77 -12.44
N GLY A 7 1.29 -4.05 -13.13
CA GLY A 7 0.94 -5.39 -13.59
C GLY A 7 -0.45 -5.85 -13.12
N PRO A 8 -1.02 -6.83 -13.83
CA PRO A 8 -2.40 -7.29 -13.58
C PRO A 8 -2.57 -7.95 -12.20
N ALA A 9 -1.48 -8.49 -11.61
CA ALA A 9 -1.52 -9.10 -10.29
C ALA A 9 -1.73 -8.07 -9.14
N TYR A 10 -1.49 -6.79 -9.40
CA TYR A 10 -1.56 -5.70 -8.42
C TYR A 10 -2.61 -4.64 -8.80
N ALA A 11 -3.29 -4.82 -9.92
CA ALA A 11 -4.35 -3.90 -10.32
C ALA A 11 -5.58 -4.04 -9.43
N CYS A 12 -6.25 -2.94 -9.17
CA CYS A 12 -7.56 -2.97 -8.55
C CYS A 12 -8.55 -3.67 -9.49
N ASP A 13 -9.42 -4.51 -8.94
CA ASP A 13 -10.50 -5.10 -9.72
C ASP A 13 -11.40 -3.99 -10.30
N PRO A 14 -11.62 -3.94 -11.62
CA PRO A 14 -12.41 -2.88 -12.25
C PRO A 14 -13.81 -2.74 -11.66
N THR A 15 -14.45 -3.85 -11.32
CA THR A 15 -15.80 -3.84 -10.74
C THR A 15 -15.81 -3.18 -9.37
N VAL A 16 -14.80 -3.49 -8.54
CA VAL A 16 -14.64 -2.87 -7.21
C VAL A 16 -14.34 -1.38 -7.34
N TRP A 17 -13.48 -1.02 -8.31
CA TRP A 17 -13.16 0.38 -8.59
C TRP A 17 -14.40 1.17 -9.01
N ASP A 18 -15.19 0.64 -9.94
CA ASP A 18 -16.41 1.29 -10.42
C ASP A 18 -17.47 1.43 -9.33
N LEU A 19 -17.64 0.40 -8.49
CA LEU A 19 -18.55 0.48 -7.32
C LEU A 19 -18.13 1.56 -6.33
N MET A 20 -16.84 1.68 -6.05
CA MET A 20 -16.31 2.71 -5.18
C MET A 20 -16.55 4.11 -5.77
N GLN A 21 -16.24 4.32 -7.04
CA GLN A 21 -16.47 5.60 -7.71
C GLN A 21 -17.94 6.00 -7.72
N LYS A 22 -18.83 5.04 -8.01
CA LYS A 22 -20.27 5.24 -7.96
C LYS A 22 -20.73 5.64 -6.54
N GLY A 23 -20.28 4.92 -5.51
CA GLY A 23 -20.60 5.25 -4.14
C GLY A 23 -20.16 6.67 -3.73
N LEU A 24 -18.98 7.12 -4.18
CA LEU A 24 -18.53 8.50 -3.96
C LEU A 24 -19.39 9.54 -4.68
N GLN A 25 -19.94 9.22 -5.86
CA GLN A 25 -20.83 10.12 -6.62
C GLN A 25 -22.23 10.22 -6.00
N GLU A 26 -22.71 9.12 -5.40
CA GLU A 26 -24.04 9.02 -4.79
C GLU A 26 -24.12 9.64 -3.39
N LEU A 27 -23.00 10.09 -2.82
CA LEU A 27 -23.01 10.79 -1.53
C LEU A 27 -23.85 12.06 -1.60
N PRO A 28 -24.65 12.38 -0.56
CA PRO A 28 -25.38 13.62 -0.45
C PRO A 28 -24.47 14.84 -0.65
N SER A 29 -25.02 15.90 -1.26
CA SER A 29 -24.24 17.11 -1.59
C SER A 29 -23.69 17.88 -0.40
N ASP A 30 -24.27 17.67 0.78
CA ASP A 30 -23.86 18.26 2.05
C ASP A 30 -22.77 17.46 2.78
N GLN A 31 -22.39 16.30 2.26
CA GLN A 31 -21.31 15.50 2.83
C GLN A 31 -19.99 15.74 2.10
N PRO A 32 -18.88 15.78 2.86
CA PRO A 32 -17.55 15.89 2.24
C PRO A 32 -17.28 14.66 1.38
N ARG A 33 -16.89 14.90 0.13
CA ARG A 33 -16.53 13.84 -0.81
C ARG A 33 -15.04 13.57 -0.74
N GLY A 34 -14.67 12.33 -0.44
CA GLY A 34 -13.30 11.87 -0.57
C GLY A 34 -12.88 11.71 -2.02
N HIS A 35 -11.59 11.69 -2.25
CA HIS A 35 -10.98 11.36 -3.53
C HIS A 35 -10.06 10.15 -3.36
N VAL A 36 -10.18 9.16 -4.25
CA VAL A 36 -9.28 8.01 -4.29
C VAL A 36 -8.50 8.03 -5.59
N GLU A 37 -7.20 7.98 -5.47
CA GLU A 37 -6.26 7.93 -6.58
C GLU A 37 -5.49 6.61 -6.54
N TRP A 38 -5.36 5.96 -7.69
CA TRP A 38 -4.50 4.79 -7.89
C TRP A 38 -3.27 5.17 -8.69
N CYS A 39 -2.09 4.82 -8.20
CA CYS A 39 -0.83 5.10 -8.88
C CYS A 39 0.17 3.96 -8.71
N HIS A 40 1.32 4.09 -9.37
CA HIS A 40 2.42 3.12 -9.30
C HIS A 40 3.70 3.73 -8.72
N ASP A 41 3.58 4.93 -8.16
CA ASP A 41 4.69 5.66 -7.56
C ASP A 41 4.42 5.89 -6.07
N PRO A 42 5.17 5.22 -5.16
CA PRO A 42 4.99 5.39 -3.73
C PRO A 42 5.31 6.82 -3.25
N LEU A 43 6.24 7.54 -3.90
CA LEU A 43 6.52 8.94 -3.57
C LEU A 43 5.31 9.85 -3.83
N ARG A 44 4.57 9.55 -4.90
CA ARG A 44 3.32 10.27 -5.21
C ARG A 44 2.23 9.95 -4.19
N ALA A 45 2.11 8.69 -3.79
CA ALA A 45 1.06 8.26 -2.88
C ALA A 45 1.19 8.86 -1.47
N VAL A 46 2.42 9.06 -0.99
CA VAL A 46 2.67 9.61 0.35
C VAL A 46 2.65 11.15 0.40
N ARG A 47 2.46 11.83 -0.73
CA ARG A 47 2.44 13.30 -0.77
C ARG A 47 1.32 13.86 0.11
N ASP A 48 1.67 14.80 1.00
CA ASP A 48 0.76 15.46 1.93
C ASP A 48 -0.01 14.48 2.85
N ALA A 49 0.48 13.24 2.99
CA ALA A 49 -0.18 12.23 3.80
C ALA A 49 -0.10 12.54 5.29
N ASP A 50 -1.25 12.40 5.97
CA ASP A 50 -1.36 12.36 7.43
C ASP A 50 -1.06 10.95 7.96
N TYR A 51 -1.45 9.94 7.17
CA TYR A 51 -1.27 8.53 7.50
C TYR A 51 -0.66 7.80 6.31
N ILE A 52 0.38 7.01 6.58
CA ILE A 52 0.95 6.07 5.61
C ILE A 52 0.63 4.67 6.10
N VAL A 53 -0.09 3.92 5.27
CA VAL A 53 -0.58 2.59 5.60
C VAL A 53 0.08 1.59 4.65
N THR A 54 0.62 0.52 5.18
CA THR A 54 0.99 -0.67 4.40
C THR A 54 0.47 -1.92 5.07
N ASP A 55 0.40 -2.99 4.32
CA ASP A 55 -0.04 -4.30 4.78
C ASP A 55 1.00 -5.35 4.40
N THR A 56 0.76 -6.59 4.77
CA THR A 56 1.62 -7.71 4.46
C THR A 56 1.66 -7.97 2.95
N TRP A 57 2.84 -7.86 2.34
CA TRP A 57 3.03 -8.08 0.89
C TRP A 57 2.95 -9.56 0.50
N CYS A 58 3.35 -10.43 1.41
CA CYS A 58 3.34 -11.87 1.20
C CYS A 58 2.66 -12.55 2.39
N VAL A 59 1.45 -13.05 2.18
CA VAL A 59 0.80 -13.92 3.16
C VAL A 59 1.36 -15.33 2.97
N PRO A 60 2.08 -15.89 3.96
CA PRO A 60 2.37 -17.31 3.94
C PRO A 60 1.04 -18.06 3.91
N ASN A 61 0.84 -18.91 2.91
CA ASN A 61 -0.35 -19.75 2.88
C ASN A 61 -0.23 -20.79 4.02
N THR A 62 -0.76 -20.43 5.19
CA THR A 62 -0.65 -21.20 6.44
C THR A 62 -1.29 -22.60 6.35
N ASN A 63 -2.06 -22.88 5.29
CA ASN A 63 -2.78 -24.13 5.08
C ASN A 63 -2.25 -24.98 3.92
N ARG A 64 -1.21 -24.54 3.22
CA ARG A 64 -0.53 -25.35 2.19
C ARG A 64 0.90 -25.63 2.61
N ARG A 65 1.33 -26.88 2.51
CA ARG A 65 2.75 -27.23 2.53
C ARG A 65 3.46 -26.35 1.52
N ILE A 66 4.48 -25.61 1.97
CA ILE A 66 5.30 -24.74 1.13
C ILE A 66 5.76 -25.56 -0.06
N SER A 67 5.24 -25.25 -1.24
CA SER A 67 5.74 -25.80 -2.50
C SER A 67 6.85 -24.89 -3.02
N MET A 68 7.77 -25.43 -3.79
CA MET A 68 8.85 -24.64 -4.42
C MET A 68 8.31 -23.45 -5.25
N GLY A 69 7.05 -23.51 -5.70
CA GLY A 69 6.36 -22.40 -6.38
C GLY A 69 6.04 -21.19 -5.48
N ASP A 70 5.85 -21.43 -4.18
CA ASP A 70 5.49 -20.34 -3.25
C ASP A 70 6.71 -19.46 -2.93
N GLU A 71 7.92 -19.99 -2.92
CA GLU A 71 9.14 -19.20 -2.73
C GLU A 71 9.46 -18.35 -3.96
N ALA A 72 9.32 -18.90 -5.15
CA ALA A 72 9.52 -18.16 -6.39
C ALA A 72 8.53 -16.99 -6.54
N GLN A 73 7.28 -17.18 -6.11
CA GLN A 73 6.27 -16.11 -6.08
C GLN A 73 6.61 -15.04 -5.04
N LYS A 74 7.12 -15.44 -3.88
CA LYS A 74 7.58 -14.51 -2.85
C LYS A 74 8.71 -13.64 -3.38
N ASP A 75 9.73 -14.25 -3.98
CA ASP A 75 10.88 -13.52 -4.54
C ASP A 75 10.46 -12.57 -5.68
N GLN A 76 9.50 -12.99 -6.50
CA GLN A 76 8.96 -12.11 -7.54
C GLN A 76 8.25 -10.91 -6.92
N ARG A 77 7.40 -11.10 -5.90
CA ARG A 77 6.72 -10.00 -5.21
C ARG A 77 7.70 -9.05 -4.55
N LEU A 78 8.73 -9.55 -3.89
CA LEU A 78 9.75 -8.69 -3.28
C LEU A 78 10.47 -7.82 -4.33
N ARG A 79 10.72 -8.36 -5.53
CA ARG A 79 11.26 -7.58 -6.65
C ARG A 79 10.28 -6.52 -7.15
N ASP A 80 9.01 -6.90 -7.31
CA ASP A 80 7.98 -6.00 -7.81
C ASP A 80 7.71 -4.84 -6.84
N PHE A 81 7.79 -5.11 -5.53
CA PHE A 81 7.64 -4.11 -4.48
C PHE A 81 8.94 -3.35 -4.13
N ALA A 82 10.01 -3.52 -4.90
CA ALA A 82 11.23 -2.73 -4.70
C ALA A 82 10.90 -1.23 -4.77
N GLY A 83 11.26 -0.49 -3.70
CA GLY A 83 10.96 0.95 -3.58
C GLY A 83 9.63 1.28 -2.91
N PHE A 84 8.80 0.29 -2.55
CA PHE A 84 7.54 0.52 -1.82
C PHE A 84 7.69 0.39 -0.29
N GLN A 85 8.84 -0.03 0.21
CA GLN A 85 9.10 -0.10 1.65
C GLN A 85 8.81 1.26 2.31
N VAL A 86 8.01 1.28 3.37
CA VAL A 86 7.78 2.50 4.13
C VAL A 86 9.01 2.79 4.99
N THR A 87 9.63 3.93 4.73
CA THR A 87 10.80 4.44 5.44
C THR A 87 10.61 5.93 5.73
N ASN A 88 11.34 6.47 6.71
CA ASN A 88 11.37 7.91 6.94
C ASN A 88 11.88 8.67 5.72
N ASP A 89 12.78 8.09 4.94
CA ASP A 89 13.27 8.67 3.69
C ASP A 89 12.19 8.73 2.61
N LEU A 90 11.38 7.68 2.44
CA LEU A 90 10.25 7.68 1.53
C LEU A 90 9.25 8.80 1.89
N ALA A 91 8.88 8.88 3.16
CA ALA A 91 7.96 9.90 3.65
C ALA A 91 8.50 11.32 3.40
N ARG A 92 9.78 11.55 3.69
CA ARG A 92 10.44 12.84 3.47
C ARG A 92 10.53 13.20 1.99
N GLN A 93 11.00 12.29 1.13
CA GLN A 93 11.15 12.52 -0.31
C GLN A 93 9.79 12.72 -0.99
N GLY A 94 8.79 11.94 -0.60
CA GLY A 94 7.43 12.07 -1.10
C GLY A 94 6.65 13.26 -0.52
N LYS A 95 7.25 13.99 0.45
CA LYS A 95 6.66 15.16 1.11
C LYS A 95 5.39 14.81 1.88
N ALA A 96 5.42 13.73 2.66
CA ALA A 96 4.41 13.50 3.70
C ALA A 96 4.43 14.64 4.73
N LYS A 97 3.32 14.84 5.46
CA LYS A 97 3.28 15.86 6.51
C LYS A 97 4.31 15.58 7.60
N PRO A 98 4.84 16.60 8.29
CA PRO A 98 5.90 16.38 9.29
C PRO A 98 5.50 15.47 10.46
N ASP A 99 4.20 15.42 10.76
CA ASP A 99 3.61 14.65 11.86
C ASP A 99 2.85 13.41 11.40
N TRP A 100 3.17 12.91 10.19
CA TRP A 100 2.53 11.72 9.63
C TRP A 100 2.61 10.52 10.60
N LYS A 101 1.63 9.62 10.50
CA LYS A 101 1.54 8.42 11.33
C LYS A 101 1.60 7.17 10.47
N PHE A 102 2.29 6.15 10.98
CA PHE A 102 2.36 4.84 10.36
C PHE A 102 1.24 3.92 10.85
N MET A 103 0.67 3.13 9.96
CA MET A 103 -0.33 2.11 10.28
C MET A 103 -0.02 0.79 9.57
N HIS A 104 -0.18 -0.31 10.30
CA HIS A 104 0.02 -1.67 9.80
C HIS A 104 -0.87 -2.65 10.54
N CYS A 105 -1.38 -3.67 9.88
CA CYS A 105 -2.24 -4.69 10.49
C CYS A 105 -1.49 -5.72 11.36
N LEU A 106 -0.14 -5.75 11.29
CA LEU A 106 0.75 -6.66 12.03
C LEU A 106 0.46 -8.18 11.81
N PRO A 107 1.49 -9.06 11.93
CA PRO A 107 2.89 -8.71 12.18
C PRO A 107 3.56 -8.10 10.95
N ARG A 108 4.37 -7.07 11.15
CA ARG A 108 5.17 -6.47 10.08
C ARG A 108 6.37 -7.33 9.68
N LYS A 109 6.87 -7.10 8.48
CA LYS A 109 8.16 -7.62 8.02
C LYS A 109 9.09 -6.48 7.65
N ALA A 110 10.40 -6.74 7.72
CA ALA A 110 11.41 -5.72 7.45
C ALA A 110 11.34 -5.16 6.02
N GLU A 111 10.92 -5.98 5.05
CA GLU A 111 10.72 -5.55 3.66
C GLU A 111 9.55 -4.57 3.47
N GLU A 112 8.56 -4.58 4.34
CA GLU A 112 7.34 -3.77 4.26
C GLU A 112 7.55 -2.38 4.88
N VAL A 113 8.25 -2.33 6.01
CA VAL A 113 8.53 -1.10 6.74
C VAL A 113 9.86 -1.23 7.50
N SER A 114 10.65 -0.18 7.47
CA SER A 114 11.93 -0.12 8.17
C SER A 114 11.75 0.03 9.68
N ASP A 115 12.78 -0.40 10.44
CA ASP A 115 12.74 -0.39 11.92
C ASP A 115 12.63 1.03 12.50
N ASP A 116 13.24 2.01 11.87
CA ASP A 116 13.21 3.42 12.27
C ASP A 116 11.82 4.07 12.22
N VAL A 117 10.89 3.49 11.45
CA VAL A 117 9.49 3.92 11.42
C VAL A 117 8.69 3.29 12.55
N CYS A 118 9.03 2.06 12.95
CA CYS A 118 8.23 1.30 13.92
C CYS A 118 8.61 1.56 15.40
N VAL A 119 9.75 2.16 15.66
CA VAL A 119 10.29 2.36 17.03
C VAL A 119 10.15 3.82 17.49
N ALA A 120 9.46 4.63 16.70
CA ALA A 120 9.25 6.04 17.00
C ALA A 120 8.09 6.27 17.98
#